data_1c149da40c1ba2eddb1d190ee6edd42c
#
_entry.id   1c149da40c1ba2eddb1d190ee6edd42c
#
_cell.length_a   1.000
_cell.length_b   1.000
_cell.length_c   1.000
_cell.angle_alpha   90.00
_cell.angle_beta   90.00
_cell.angle_gamma   90.00
#
_symmetry.space_group_name_H-M   'P 1'
#
loop_
_entity.id
_entity.type
_entity.pdbx_description
1 polymer ?
#
loop_
_entity_poly.entity_id
_entity_poly.type
_entity_poly.pdbx_seq_one_letter_code
_entity_poly.pdbx_strand_id
1 'polypeptide(L)'
;MTNPRPCLRQLWILTGICLALISGCGRPSPDTLRFGLQTMPVTLDPRYATDAASSRIDRLLYERLVDFNDHFQAVPSLAAWRELTPRHYRFHLKGGSHRFHNGAPLTSADVKATFESVLDARTASPLRASVAHITRIETPAADTVDFYIDTPDPLFPGKLDIGILPADLIRRNHPFNRRPVGSGPFAFVAWPSEDRLRIKRVGDGQVIEFDQVPNPTVRVLKLLRGEIDMLQNDLPFELVKYLEHHGGIRVQRNKGTNFTYLGFNLHDPVVGTLAVRRAIAHALNRAAITKFVFAGSARTANAILPPSHWAGDPGLKPYDYDPDKARALLASAGFDAAHPARITYKTSSDPFRVRLATIIQSQLDKVGFDVDIRSYDWGTFYGDIKSGRFQMYSLSWVGIKTPDILRTAFYSTSVPPNGANRGRFQNATVDRLIDAADSTADARVEAADYREVQRILLDQLPYVPLWYEDHVYAARSDIAGYTMAEDGNYDGLINVHRVNSPGH
;
A
#
# COMPACT_ATOMS: atom_id res chain seq x y z
N MET A 1 60.29 -10.24 60.49
CA MET A 1 58.90 -9.98 60.80
C MET A 1 58.29 -9.34 59.56
N THR A 2 57.72 -10.12 58.70
CA THR A 2 57.19 -9.72 57.40
C THR A 2 55.68 -10.01 57.39
N ASN A 3 54.90 -9.04 57.17
CA ASN A 3 53.41 -9.14 57.06
C ASN A 3 53.03 -9.30 55.62
N PRO A 4 52.16 -10.25 55.22
CA PRO A 4 51.67 -10.38 53.86
C PRO A 4 50.19 -10.08 53.77
N ARG A 5 49.75 -9.74 52.54
CA ARG A 5 48.41 -9.82 51.90
C ARG A 5 47.59 -8.57 51.80
N PRO A 6 47.44 -8.14 50.52
CA PRO A 6 46.19 -7.59 50.07
C PRO A 6 45.82 -8.12 48.67
N CYS A 7 45.56 -9.43 48.47
CA CYS A 7 45.12 -9.96 47.18
C CYS A 7 43.66 -10.45 47.14
N LEU A 8 43.02 -10.63 48.29
CA LEU A 8 41.64 -11.19 48.31
C LEU A 8 40.50 -10.16 48.14
N ARG A 9 40.76 -8.86 48.37
CA ARG A 9 39.72 -7.83 48.25
C ARG A 9 39.44 -7.36 46.81
N GLN A 10 40.40 -7.49 45.89
CA GLN A 10 40.23 -7.10 44.49
C GLN A 10 39.47 -8.14 43.65
N LEU A 11 39.49 -9.42 44.06
CA LEU A 11 38.81 -10.50 43.34
C LEU A 11 37.29 -10.42 43.49
N TRP A 12 36.75 -9.93 44.62
CA TRP A 12 35.32 -9.76 44.86
C TRP A 12 34.69 -8.56 44.13
N ILE A 13 35.49 -7.55 43.82
CA ILE A 13 35.00 -6.36 43.08
C ILE A 13 34.91 -6.67 41.58
N LEU A 14 35.82 -7.46 41.02
CA LEU A 14 35.76 -7.88 39.61
C LEU A 14 34.60 -8.87 39.33
N THR A 15 34.28 -9.75 40.25
CA THR A 15 33.19 -10.71 40.11
C THR A 15 31.82 -10.01 40.21
N GLY A 16 31.67 -8.94 41.03
CA GLY A 16 30.46 -8.13 41.13
C GLY A 16 30.17 -7.29 39.90
N ILE A 17 31.19 -6.81 39.20
CA ILE A 17 31.05 -6.02 37.96
C ILE A 17 30.67 -6.88 36.76
N CYS A 18 31.16 -8.13 36.67
CA CYS A 18 30.77 -9.07 35.63
C CYS A 18 29.33 -9.56 35.76
N LEU A 19 28.76 -9.69 36.96
CA LEU A 19 27.35 -10.05 37.15
C LEU A 19 26.37 -8.88 36.82
N ALA A 20 26.80 -7.63 36.93
CA ALA A 20 25.98 -6.47 36.60
C ALA A 20 25.85 -6.22 35.07
N LEU A 21 26.70 -6.79 34.24
CA LEU A 21 26.67 -6.65 32.78
C LEU A 21 25.79 -7.68 32.07
N ILE A 22 25.27 -8.69 32.77
CA ILE A 22 24.42 -9.74 32.19
C ILE A 22 22.92 -9.38 32.28
N SER A 23 22.56 -8.31 33.01
CA SER A 23 21.15 -7.88 33.18
C SER A 23 20.59 -7.01 32.07
N GLY A 24 21.32 -6.87 30.95
CA GLY A 24 20.99 -5.97 29.84
C GLY A 24 20.08 -6.54 28.73
N CYS A 25 19.64 -7.80 28.79
CA CYS A 25 18.58 -8.30 27.94
C CYS A 25 17.23 -8.00 28.62
N GLY A 26 16.78 -6.76 28.53
CA GLY A 26 15.44 -6.38 28.94
C GLY A 26 14.42 -7.30 28.27
N ARG A 27 13.76 -8.17 29.04
CA ARG A 27 12.56 -8.85 28.55
C ARG A 27 11.61 -7.76 28.02
N PRO A 28 11.07 -7.94 26.81
CA PRO A 28 10.14 -6.98 26.27
C PRO A 28 9.02 -6.75 27.29
N SER A 29 8.58 -5.48 27.43
CA SER A 29 7.44 -5.18 28.28
C SER A 29 6.26 -6.04 27.84
N PRO A 30 5.57 -6.76 28.76
CA PRO A 30 4.40 -7.55 28.43
C PRO A 30 3.27 -6.70 27.82
N ASP A 31 3.32 -5.38 27.97
CA ASP A 31 2.34 -4.43 27.46
C ASP A 31 2.56 -4.02 26.00
N THR A 32 3.63 -4.47 25.33
CA THR A 32 3.88 -4.15 23.91
C THR A 32 3.37 -5.29 23.02
N LEU A 33 2.49 -4.95 22.07
CA LEU A 33 2.05 -5.85 21.01
C LEU A 33 2.96 -5.68 19.80
N ARG A 34 3.47 -6.80 19.25
CA ARG A 34 4.42 -6.80 18.13
C ARG A 34 3.77 -7.27 16.86
N PHE A 35 3.86 -6.43 15.84
CA PHE A 35 3.33 -6.68 14.51
C PHE A 35 4.48 -6.93 13.52
N GLY A 36 4.58 -8.15 13.00
CA GLY A 36 5.59 -8.52 12.01
C GLY A 36 5.25 -7.99 10.62
N LEU A 37 6.11 -7.13 10.06
CA LEU A 37 6.00 -6.59 8.71
C LEU A 37 7.03 -7.23 7.77
N GLN A 38 6.68 -7.32 6.49
CA GLN A 38 7.64 -7.66 5.43
C GLN A 38 8.62 -6.51 5.18
N THR A 39 8.10 -5.29 5.06
CA THR A 39 8.87 -4.07 4.77
C THR A 39 8.44 -2.95 5.72
N MET A 40 9.39 -2.13 6.13
CA MET A 40 9.09 -0.91 6.88
C MET A 40 8.55 0.18 5.95
N PRO A 41 7.82 1.19 6.49
CA PRO A 41 7.39 2.33 5.72
C PRO A 41 8.60 3.11 5.16
N VAL A 42 8.49 3.57 3.93
CA VAL A 42 9.49 4.45 3.32
C VAL A 42 9.45 5.83 3.96
N THR A 43 8.24 6.28 4.34
CA THR A 43 7.99 7.59 4.94
C THR A 43 6.81 7.52 5.90
N LEU A 44 6.79 8.42 6.90
CA LEU A 44 5.63 8.71 7.75
C LEU A 44 5.05 10.11 7.47
N ASP A 45 5.36 10.67 6.31
CA ASP A 45 4.75 11.91 5.83
C ASP A 45 3.63 11.57 4.84
N PRO A 46 2.36 11.82 5.18
CA PRO A 46 1.21 11.40 4.38
C PRO A 46 1.16 12.04 3.00
N ARG A 47 1.92 13.13 2.76
CA ARG A 47 2.02 13.77 1.44
C ARG A 47 2.83 12.95 0.44
N TYR A 48 3.60 11.95 0.90
CA TYR A 48 4.53 11.14 0.08
C TYR A 48 4.29 9.63 0.19
N ALA A 49 3.30 9.20 0.97
CA ALA A 49 2.99 7.79 1.22
C ALA A 49 2.38 7.13 -0.03
N THR A 50 3.21 6.43 -0.81
CA THR A 50 2.81 5.72 -2.04
C THR A 50 3.09 4.22 -2.01
N ASP A 51 3.72 3.74 -0.94
CA ASP A 51 3.86 2.31 -0.64
C ASP A 51 2.88 1.87 0.45
N ALA A 52 2.55 0.58 0.46
CA ALA A 52 1.52 0.04 1.34
C ALA A 52 1.83 0.21 2.83
N ALA A 53 3.10 0.04 3.25
CA ALA A 53 3.47 0.16 4.66
C ALA A 53 3.36 1.62 5.14
N SER A 54 3.85 2.59 4.34
CA SER A 54 3.70 4.01 4.62
C SER A 54 2.23 4.40 4.73
N SER A 55 1.42 4.09 3.71
CA SER A 55 0.00 4.46 3.67
C SER A 55 -0.81 3.88 4.84
N ARG A 56 -0.59 2.60 5.18
CA ARG A 56 -1.29 1.93 6.28
C ARG A 56 -0.92 2.46 7.66
N ILE A 57 0.35 2.80 7.88
CA ILE A 57 0.80 3.35 9.17
C ILE A 57 0.40 4.82 9.30
N ASP A 58 0.51 5.62 8.22
CA ASP A 58 0.06 7.01 8.21
C ASP A 58 -1.43 7.12 8.55
N ARG A 59 -2.23 6.14 8.09
CA ARG A 59 -3.65 6.05 8.42
C ARG A 59 -3.92 5.91 9.93
N LEU A 60 -3.01 5.32 10.68
CA LEU A 60 -3.09 5.22 12.13
C LEU A 60 -2.64 6.51 12.84
N LEU A 61 -1.72 7.26 12.21
CA LEU A 61 -1.08 8.44 12.82
C LEU A 61 -1.85 9.73 12.59
N TYR A 62 -2.61 9.84 11.48
CA TYR A 62 -3.24 11.09 11.06
C TYR A 62 -4.75 10.91 10.85
N GLU A 63 -5.52 11.87 11.35
CA GLU A 63 -6.91 12.04 10.91
C GLU A 63 -6.96 12.61 9.49
N ARG A 64 -8.03 12.28 8.77
CA ARG A 64 -8.33 12.73 7.41
C ARG A 64 -9.72 13.36 7.39
N LEU A 65 -9.97 14.26 6.44
CA LEU A 65 -11.29 14.89 6.33
C LEU A 65 -12.39 13.84 6.09
N VAL A 66 -12.09 12.87 5.24
CA VAL A 66 -13.02 11.81 4.81
C VAL A 66 -12.40 10.43 5.02
N ASP A 67 -13.25 9.42 5.04
CA ASP A 67 -12.90 8.02 4.95
C ASP A 67 -13.82 7.32 3.94
N PHE A 68 -13.75 6.00 3.83
CA PHE A 68 -14.56 5.20 2.92
C PHE A 68 -15.29 4.09 3.69
N ASN A 69 -16.54 3.82 3.28
CA ASN A 69 -17.29 2.66 3.74
C ASN A 69 -16.96 1.40 2.91
N ASP A 70 -17.54 0.26 3.27
CA ASP A 70 -17.33 -1.03 2.61
C ASP A 70 -17.85 -1.07 1.15
N HIS A 71 -18.59 -0.04 0.71
CA HIS A 71 -19.05 0.14 -0.67
C HIS A 71 -18.15 1.09 -1.48
N PHE A 72 -16.98 1.45 -0.95
CA PHE A 72 -16.03 2.38 -1.57
C PHE A 72 -16.59 3.79 -1.79
N GLN A 73 -17.56 4.20 -0.96
CA GLN A 73 -18.12 5.54 -0.97
C GLN A 73 -17.48 6.40 0.10
N ALA A 74 -17.15 7.64 -0.23
CA ALA A 74 -16.62 8.60 0.73
C ALA A 74 -17.65 8.87 1.85
N VAL A 75 -17.17 8.85 3.10
CA VAL A 75 -17.97 9.13 4.29
C VAL A 75 -17.26 10.15 5.18
N PRO A 76 -18.01 10.96 5.96
CA PRO A 76 -17.42 11.92 6.89
C PRO A 76 -16.53 11.25 7.94
N SER A 77 -15.24 11.67 8.02
CA SER A 77 -14.31 11.29 9.09
C SER A 77 -14.08 12.48 10.04
N LEU A 78 -12.99 13.24 9.89
CA LEU A 78 -12.74 14.46 10.68
C LEU A 78 -13.76 15.56 10.37
N ALA A 79 -14.26 15.64 9.12
CA ALA A 79 -15.21 16.66 8.70
C ALA A 79 -16.43 16.05 8.01
N ALA A 80 -17.57 16.75 8.11
CA ALA A 80 -18.71 16.56 7.24
C ALA A 80 -18.67 17.63 6.14
N TRP A 81 -19.17 17.30 4.94
CA TRP A 81 -19.15 18.24 3.83
C TRP A 81 -20.53 18.49 3.26
N ARG A 82 -20.63 19.61 2.54
CA ARG A 82 -21.78 20.01 1.74
C ARG A 82 -21.29 20.57 0.42
N GLU A 83 -21.83 20.11 -0.68
CA GLU A 83 -21.70 20.74 -1.98
C GLU A 83 -22.57 22.01 -1.98
N LEU A 84 -21.96 23.18 -2.12
CA LEU A 84 -22.66 24.45 -2.24
C LEU A 84 -22.94 24.78 -3.70
N THR A 85 -22.02 24.44 -4.58
CA THR A 85 -22.16 24.41 -6.04
C THR A 85 -21.31 23.30 -6.60
N PRO A 86 -21.48 22.86 -7.86
CA PRO A 86 -20.66 21.80 -8.46
C PRO A 86 -19.15 22.04 -8.44
N ARG A 87 -18.71 23.26 -8.08
CA ARG A 87 -17.30 23.66 -7.98
C ARG A 87 -16.93 24.23 -6.61
N HIS A 88 -17.80 24.13 -5.61
CA HIS A 88 -17.59 24.67 -4.28
C HIS A 88 -18.10 23.71 -3.22
N TYR A 89 -17.19 23.14 -2.45
CA TYR A 89 -17.43 22.21 -1.36
C TYR A 89 -17.05 22.86 -0.04
N ARG A 90 -17.96 22.87 0.94
CA ARG A 90 -17.72 23.32 2.30
C ARG A 90 -17.60 22.14 3.23
N PHE A 91 -16.52 22.10 3.99
CA PHE A 91 -16.26 21.11 5.01
C PHE A 91 -16.34 21.76 6.40
N HIS A 92 -17.08 21.11 7.31
CA HIS A 92 -17.14 21.48 8.71
C HIS A 92 -16.45 20.41 9.53
N LEU A 93 -15.40 20.78 10.27
CA LEU A 93 -14.77 19.89 11.26
C LEU A 93 -15.82 19.47 12.27
N LYS A 94 -15.91 18.18 12.58
CA LYS A 94 -16.90 17.65 13.54
C LYS A 94 -16.71 18.28 14.91
N GLY A 95 -17.78 18.44 15.69
CA GLY A 95 -17.72 19.01 17.02
C GLY A 95 -16.79 18.22 17.95
N GLY A 96 -16.00 18.93 18.74
CA GLY A 96 -15.01 18.39 19.67
C GLY A 96 -13.69 19.18 19.58
N SER A 97 -12.81 19.02 20.56
CA SER A 97 -11.48 19.60 20.51
C SER A 97 -10.51 18.66 19.83
N HIS A 98 -10.47 18.67 18.50
CA HIS A 98 -9.43 17.94 17.78
C HIS A 98 -8.06 18.53 18.11
N ARG A 99 -7.12 17.67 18.44
CA ARG A 99 -5.75 18.06 18.80
C ARG A 99 -4.74 17.14 18.15
N PHE A 100 -3.67 17.73 17.70
CA PHE A 100 -2.48 17.00 17.36
C PHE A 100 -1.83 16.36 18.61
N HIS A 101 -1.03 15.33 18.39
CA HIS A 101 -0.35 14.60 19.47
C HIS A 101 0.64 15.47 20.28
N ASN A 102 1.05 16.63 19.76
CA ASN A 102 1.82 17.63 20.48
C ASN A 102 0.96 18.60 21.34
N GLY A 103 -0.36 18.38 21.37
CA GLY A 103 -1.32 19.18 22.12
C GLY A 103 -1.86 20.41 21.40
N ALA A 104 -1.31 20.80 20.24
CA ALA A 104 -1.82 21.92 19.46
C ALA A 104 -3.25 21.63 18.93
N PRO A 105 -4.14 22.63 18.86
CA PRO A 105 -5.46 22.44 18.26
C PRO A 105 -5.32 22.16 16.74
N LEU A 106 -6.18 21.27 16.22
CA LEU A 106 -6.36 21.07 14.81
C LEU A 106 -7.50 21.96 14.32
N THR A 107 -7.23 22.76 13.30
CA THR A 107 -8.15 23.77 12.76
C THR A 107 -8.21 23.71 11.24
N SER A 108 -9.11 24.48 10.66
CA SER A 108 -9.23 24.68 9.21
C SER A 108 -7.92 25.19 8.56
N ALA A 109 -7.10 25.96 9.30
CA ALA A 109 -5.80 26.43 8.81
C ALA A 109 -4.81 25.27 8.58
N ASP A 110 -4.88 24.20 9.35
CA ASP A 110 -4.04 23.01 9.20
C ASP A 110 -4.45 22.21 7.96
N VAL A 111 -5.76 22.10 7.74
CA VAL A 111 -6.33 21.49 6.53
C VAL A 111 -5.84 22.26 5.30
N LYS A 112 -6.03 23.58 5.27
CA LYS A 112 -5.56 24.44 4.18
C LYS A 112 -4.07 24.25 3.91
N ALA A 113 -3.24 24.38 4.95
CA ALA A 113 -1.79 24.25 4.82
C ALA A 113 -1.36 22.89 4.28
N THR A 114 -2.03 21.81 4.69
CA THR A 114 -1.76 20.46 4.21
C THR A 114 -1.99 20.37 2.71
N PHE A 115 -3.18 20.72 2.21
CA PHE A 115 -3.51 20.63 0.79
C PHE A 115 -2.73 21.64 -0.06
N GLU A 116 -2.51 22.86 0.41
CA GLU A 116 -1.63 23.82 -0.29
C GLU A 116 -0.20 23.27 -0.41
N SER A 117 0.32 22.59 0.62
CA SER A 117 1.64 21.96 0.54
C SER A 117 1.71 20.81 -0.46
N VAL A 118 0.62 20.03 -0.64
CA VAL A 118 0.54 18.98 -1.68
C VAL A 118 0.48 19.59 -3.08
N LEU A 119 -0.24 20.71 -3.24
CA LEU A 119 -0.37 21.43 -4.51
C LEU A 119 0.89 22.16 -4.92
N ASP A 120 1.74 22.56 -3.97
CA ASP A 120 2.99 23.27 -4.25
C ASP A 120 3.96 22.37 -5.05
N ALA A 121 4.33 22.82 -6.25
CA ALA A 121 5.24 22.07 -7.12
C ALA A 121 6.61 21.81 -6.46
N ARG A 122 7.04 22.67 -5.54
CA ARG A 122 8.33 22.56 -4.84
C ARG A 122 8.36 21.37 -3.88
N THR A 123 7.22 20.92 -3.38
CA THR A 123 7.14 19.72 -2.52
C THR A 123 7.26 18.44 -3.32
N ALA A 124 7.03 18.48 -4.64
CA ALA A 124 7.05 17.29 -5.51
C ALA A 124 6.23 16.13 -4.95
N SER A 125 5.08 16.41 -4.33
CA SER A 125 4.19 15.36 -3.81
C SER A 125 3.64 14.50 -4.95
N PRO A 126 3.77 13.16 -4.87
CA PRO A 126 3.18 12.27 -5.86
C PRO A 126 1.64 12.28 -5.83
N LEU A 127 1.02 12.81 -4.76
CA LEU A 127 -0.42 12.94 -4.61
C LEU A 127 -0.98 14.22 -5.24
N ARG A 128 -0.11 15.08 -5.77
CA ARG A 128 -0.52 16.37 -6.36
C ARG A 128 -1.55 16.20 -7.47
N ALA A 129 -1.39 15.19 -8.32
CA ALA A 129 -2.29 14.97 -9.46
C ALA A 129 -3.74 14.70 -9.02
N SER A 130 -3.97 14.01 -7.89
CA SER A 130 -5.32 13.70 -7.40
C SER A 130 -6.09 14.92 -6.87
N VAL A 131 -5.38 15.97 -6.46
CA VAL A 131 -5.97 17.21 -5.91
C VAL A 131 -5.70 18.45 -6.79
N ALA A 132 -5.17 18.25 -8.01
CA ALA A 132 -4.76 19.34 -8.90
C ALA A 132 -5.92 20.26 -9.34
N HIS A 133 -7.15 19.76 -9.28
CA HIS A 133 -8.37 20.53 -9.59
C HIS A 133 -8.69 21.63 -8.55
N ILE A 134 -8.06 21.60 -7.35
CA ILE A 134 -8.25 22.62 -6.35
C ILE A 134 -7.60 23.93 -6.82
N THR A 135 -8.41 24.97 -6.99
CA THR A 135 -7.94 26.30 -7.41
C THR A 135 -7.77 27.25 -6.23
N ARG A 136 -8.55 27.04 -5.16
CA ARG A 136 -8.53 27.91 -3.99
C ARG A 136 -9.02 27.17 -2.75
N ILE A 137 -8.42 27.48 -1.61
CA ILE A 137 -8.83 26.96 -0.30
C ILE A 137 -9.02 28.16 0.64
N GLU A 138 -10.21 28.28 1.23
CA GLU A 138 -10.52 29.32 2.20
C GLU A 138 -10.88 28.73 3.55
N THR A 139 -10.64 29.49 4.62
CA THR A 139 -10.93 29.10 6.00
C THR A 139 -11.78 30.17 6.66
N PRO A 140 -13.12 30.20 6.35
CA PRO A 140 -14.01 31.25 6.88
C PRO A 140 -14.12 31.25 8.39
N ALA A 141 -13.94 30.09 9.03
CA ALA A 141 -13.90 29.92 10.48
C ALA A 141 -12.87 28.86 10.88
N ALA A 142 -12.53 28.76 12.15
CA ALA A 142 -11.54 27.80 12.65
C ALA A 142 -11.94 26.33 12.42
N ASP A 143 -13.22 26.05 12.23
CA ASP A 143 -13.79 24.73 11.97
C ASP A 143 -14.34 24.56 10.54
N THR A 144 -14.15 25.55 9.67
CA THR A 144 -14.77 25.56 8.34
C THR A 144 -13.71 25.76 7.25
N VAL A 145 -13.74 24.87 6.25
CA VAL A 145 -12.85 24.91 5.07
C VAL A 145 -13.70 24.89 3.82
N ASP A 146 -13.45 25.81 2.92
CA ASP A 146 -14.05 25.88 1.58
C ASP A 146 -13.00 25.49 0.54
N PHE A 147 -13.35 24.50 -0.28
CA PHE A 147 -12.57 24.10 -1.44
C PHE A 147 -13.29 24.54 -2.72
N TYR A 148 -12.54 25.20 -3.59
CA TYR A 148 -13.00 25.59 -4.93
C TYR A 148 -12.20 24.81 -5.96
N ILE A 149 -12.90 24.21 -6.93
CA ILE A 149 -12.33 23.40 -7.99
C ILE A 149 -12.61 23.99 -9.38
N ASP A 150 -11.73 23.74 -10.34
CA ASP A 150 -11.86 24.28 -11.71
C ASP A 150 -12.94 23.60 -12.55
N THR A 151 -13.18 22.31 -12.31
CA THR A 151 -14.18 21.47 -12.97
C THR A 151 -15.11 20.83 -11.94
N PRO A 152 -16.41 20.64 -12.22
CA PRO A 152 -17.30 19.84 -11.37
C PRO A 152 -16.73 18.45 -11.15
N ASP A 153 -16.75 17.96 -9.92
CA ASP A 153 -16.25 16.64 -9.56
C ASP A 153 -17.04 16.09 -8.37
N PRO A 154 -18.06 15.24 -8.59
CA PRO A 154 -18.86 14.66 -7.52
C PRO A 154 -18.08 13.77 -6.56
N LEU A 155 -16.93 13.19 -7.00
CA LEU A 155 -16.05 12.38 -6.18
C LEU A 155 -14.99 13.20 -5.42
N PHE A 156 -14.97 14.52 -5.62
CA PHE A 156 -13.99 15.41 -5.00
C PHE A 156 -13.82 15.19 -3.50
N PRO A 157 -14.88 14.99 -2.69
CA PRO A 157 -14.70 14.70 -1.25
C PRO A 157 -13.78 13.49 -0.99
N GLY A 158 -13.90 12.43 -1.79
CA GLY A 158 -13.08 11.22 -1.66
C GLY A 158 -11.59 11.43 -1.96
N LYS A 159 -11.23 12.51 -2.68
CA LYS A 159 -9.83 12.87 -2.95
C LYS A 159 -9.13 13.54 -1.77
N LEU A 160 -9.89 13.89 -0.72
CA LEU A 160 -9.39 14.57 0.48
C LEU A 160 -9.06 13.60 1.63
N ASP A 161 -8.64 12.38 1.31
CA ASP A 161 -8.25 11.34 2.28
C ASP A 161 -6.78 11.41 2.71
N ILE A 162 -6.12 12.53 2.47
CA ILE A 162 -4.74 12.81 2.92
C ILE A 162 -4.74 13.18 4.41
N GLY A 163 -3.80 12.62 5.16
CA GLY A 163 -3.63 12.91 6.59
C GLY A 163 -3.30 14.38 6.85
N ILE A 164 -4.00 15.00 7.82
CA ILE A 164 -3.84 16.42 8.14
C ILE A 164 -2.61 16.66 8.99
N LEU A 165 -1.81 17.65 8.59
CA LEU A 165 -0.55 18.05 9.23
C LEU A 165 -0.65 19.41 9.92
N PRO A 166 0.06 19.65 11.03
CA PRO A 166 0.11 20.95 11.69
C PRO A 166 0.73 22.04 10.77
N ALA A 167 -0.02 23.11 10.53
CA ALA A 167 0.38 24.19 9.63
C ALA A 167 1.70 24.87 10.00
N ASP A 168 1.95 25.08 11.30
CA ASP A 168 3.18 25.71 11.78
C ASP A 168 4.40 24.78 11.57
N LEU A 169 4.24 23.48 11.69
CA LEU A 169 5.28 22.50 11.43
C LEU A 169 5.57 22.37 9.93
N ILE A 170 4.55 22.46 9.06
CA ILE A 170 4.78 22.56 7.61
C ILE A 170 5.64 23.78 7.28
N ARG A 171 5.30 24.96 7.81
CA ARG A 171 6.08 26.20 7.58
C ARG A 171 7.52 26.13 8.07
N ARG A 172 7.78 25.34 9.11
CA ARG A 172 9.13 25.13 9.67
C ARG A 172 9.89 23.98 9.02
N ASN A 173 9.36 23.37 7.95
CA ASN A 173 9.94 22.20 7.28
C ASN A 173 10.24 21.04 8.25
N HIS A 174 9.29 20.76 9.16
CA HIS A 174 9.43 19.66 10.11
C HIS A 174 9.60 18.31 9.38
N PRO A 175 10.51 17.43 9.82
CA PRO A 175 10.79 16.15 9.16
C PRO A 175 9.72 15.09 9.50
N PHE A 176 8.50 15.26 8.98
CA PHE A 176 7.37 14.33 9.21
C PHE A 176 7.69 12.90 8.81
N ASN A 177 8.56 12.71 7.81
CA ASN A 177 8.96 11.40 7.32
C ASN A 177 9.56 10.47 8.39
N ARG A 178 10.16 11.02 9.44
CA ARG A 178 10.77 10.29 10.56
C ARG A 178 10.27 10.70 11.94
N ARG A 179 9.63 11.85 12.03
CA ARG A 179 9.09 12.41 13.28
C ARG A 179 7.66 12.92 13.06
N PRO A 180 6.72 12.01 12.80
CA PRO A 180 5.34 12.38 12.52
C PRO A 180 4.68 13.04 13.74
N VAL A 181 3.90 14.08 13.48
CA VAL A 181 3.00 14.72 14.45
C VAL A 181 1.62 14.73 13.82
N GLY A 182 0.80 13.78 14.18
CA GLY A 182 -0.56 13.62 13.69
C GLY A 182 -1.60 13.87 14.77
N SER A 183 -2.85 13.51 14.45
CA SER A 183 -4.02 13.58 15.33
C SER A 183 -4.81 12.28 15.32
N GLY A 184 -4.29 11.23 14.70
CA GLY A 184 -4.94 9.93 14.56
C GLY A 184 -5.05 9.13 15.87
N PRO A 185 -5.63 7.93 15.78
CA PRO A 185 -5.84 7.07 16.97
C PRO A 185 -4.53 6.57 17.60
N PHE A 186 -3.40 6.68 16.90
CA PHE A 186 -2.09 6.32 17.40
C PHE A 186 -1.11 7.48 17.28
N ALA A 187 -0.30 7.68 18.31
CA ALA A 187 0.79 8.65 18.34
C ALA A 187 2.14 7.95 18.11
N PHE A 188 3.03 8.61 17.39
CA PHE A 188 4.41 8.15 17.21
C PHE A 188 5.15 8.14 18.55
N VAL A 189 5.94 7.10 18.80
CA VAL A 189 6.77 6.97 19.99
C VAL A 189 8.24 7.05 19.61
N ALA A 190 8.71 6.17 18.73
CA ALA A 190 10.11 6.10 18.34
C ALA A 190 10.30 5.28 17.06
N TRP A 191 11.40 5.55 16.37
CA TRP A 191 11.93 4.71 15.31
C TRP A 191 13.38 4.33 15.68
N PRO A 192 13.53 3.35 16.63
CA PRO A 192 14.82 3.10 17.28
C PRO A 192 15.87 2.47 16.35
N SER A 193 15.46 1.78 15.30
CA SER A 193 16.31 1.18 14.28
C SER A 193 15.58 1.12 12.93
N GLU A 194 16.30 0.87 11.85
CA GLU A 194 15.69 0.79 10.50
C GLU A 194 14.61 -0.30 10.37
N ASP A 195 14.68 -1.33 11.21
CA ASP A 195 13.80 -2.49 11.23
C ASP A 195 12.71 -2.45 12.32
N ARG A 196 12.58 -1.33 13.07
CA ARG A 196 11.68 -1.28 14.22
C ARG A 196 11.04 0.10 14.41
N LEU A 197 9.71 0.14 14.45
CA LEU A 197 8.91 1.35 14.63
C LEU A 197 7.91 1.15 15.79
N ARG A 198 7.78 2.13 16.67
CA ARG A 198 6.82 2.12 17.78
C ARG A 198 5.81 3.24 17.65
N ILE A 199 4.54 2.88 17.79
CA ILE A 199 3.43 3.81 17.95
C ILE A 199 2.65 3.45 19.23
N LYS A 200 1.88 4.40 19.74
CA LYS A 200 1.10 4.22 20.95
C LYS A 200 -0.35 4.63 20.69
N ARG A 201 -1.29 3.76 21.02
CA ARG A 201 -2.72 4.06 20.96
C ARG A 201 -3.05 5.16 21.96
N VAL A 202 -3.74 6.20 21.50
CA VAL A 202 -3.99 7.42 22.30
C VAL A 202 -4.97 7.12 23.46
N GLY A 203 -5.96 6.23 23.24
CA GLY A 203 -7.04 5.99 24.20
C GLY A 203 -6.60 5.31 25.49
N ASP A 204 -5.70 4.33 25.42
CA ASP A 204 -5.30 3.49 26.57
C ASP A 204 -3.77 3.36 26.74
N GLY A 205 -3.01 3.92 25.83
CA GLY A 205 -1.55 3.86 25.90
C GLY A 205 -0.92 2.56 25.39
N GLN A 206 -1.70 1.63 24.84
CA GLN A 206 -1.18 0.39 24.27
C GLN A 206 -0.11 0.66 23.21
N VAL A 207 1.09 0.13 23.43
CA VAL A 207 2.19 0.24 22.44
C VAL A 207 2.08 -0.86 21.41
N ILE A 208 2.16 -0.47 20.13
CA ILE A 208 2.36 -1.37 19.00
C ILE A 208 3.78 -1.17 18.48
N GLU A 209 4.54 -2.25 18.40
CA GLU A 209 5.86 -2.27 17.79
C GLU A 209 5.77 -3.01 16.45
N PHE A 210 6.12 -2.34 15.36
CA PHE A 210 6.27 -2.96 14.06
C PHE A 210 7.70 -3.45 13.92
N ASP A 211 7.86 -4.75 13.70
CA ASP A 211 9.14 -5.41 13.49
C ASP A 211 9.28 -5.86 12.04
N GLN A 212 10.33 -5.41 11.35
CA GLN A 212 10.61 -5.89 10.00
C GLN A 212 11.15 -7.31 10.02
N VAL A 213 10.48 -8.21 9.32
CA VAL A 213 10.89 -9.60 9.12
C VAL A 213 10.63 -9.98 7.67
N PRO A 214 11.56 -9.66 6.74
CA PRO A 214 11.33 -9.82 5.30
C PRO A 214 11.04 -11.27 4.90
N ASN A 215 11.77 -12.23 5.46
CA ASN A 215 11.61 -13.65 5.14
C ASN A 215 10.32 -14.18 5.79
N PRO A 216 9.34 -14.70 5.01
CA PRO A 216 8.06 -15.16 5.54
C PRO A 216 8.19 -16.37 6.46
N THR A 217 9.12 -17.28 6.23
CA THR A 217 9.36 -18.43 7.11
C THR A 217 9.88 -17.97 8.47
N VAL A 218 10.84 -17.03 8.49
CA VAL A 218 11.35 -16.44 9.74
C VAL A 218 10.24 -15.68 10.45
N ARG A 219 9.37 -14.95 9.73
CA ARG A 219 8.24 -14.22 10.30
C ARG A 219 7.24 -15.17 10.99
N VAL A 220 6.93 -16.31 10.35
CA VAL A 220 6.09 -17.37 10.96
C VAL A 220 6.78 -17.97 12.18
N LEU A 221 8.07 -18.30 12.13
CA LEU A 221 8.79 -18.85 13.29
C LEU A 221 8.82 -17.87 14.46
N LYS A 222 8.98 -16.58 14.20
CA LYS A 222 8.88 -15.54 15.25
C LYS A 222 7.49 -15.46 15.88
N LEU A 223 6.41 -15.59 15.09
CA LEU A 223 5.06 -15.68 15.61
C LEU A 223 4.87 -16.88 16.53
N LEU A 224 5.34 -18.06 16.12
CA LEU A 224 5.25 -19.30 16.90
C LEU A 224 6.02 -19.24 18.22
N ARG A 225 7.16 -18.55 18.23
CA ARG A 225 8.00 -18.35 19.43
C ARG A 225 7.54 -17.21 20.32
N GLY A 226 6.52 -16.43 19.90
CA GLY A 226 6.06 -15.24 20.62
C GLY A 226 7.06 -14.07 20.56
N GLU A 227 7.96 -14.07 19.58
CA GLU A 227 8.84 -12.92 19.31
C GLU A 227 8.07 -11.80 18.57
N ILE A 228 7.02 -12.13 17.84
CA ILE A 228 5.95 -11.24 17.37
C ILE A 228 4.61 -11.83 17.79
N ASP A 229 3.58 -10.99 17.92
CA ASP A 229 2.25 -11.38 18.39
C ASP A 229 1.26 -11.58 17.24
N MET A 230 1.45 -10.87 16.13
CA MET A 230 0.57 -10.88 14.97
C MET A 230 1.30 -10.46 13.70
N LEU A 231 0.71 -10.79 12.56
CA LEU A 231 1.15 -10.40 11.23
C LEU A 231 -0.05 -10.35 10.28
N GLN A 232 0.06 -9.61 9.19
CA GLN A 232 -0.93 -9.55 8.13
C GLN A 232 -0.26 -9.60 6.76
N ASN A 233 -0.78 -10.45 5.88
CA ASN A 233 -0.37 -10.62 4.49
C ASN A 233 1.07 -11.13 4.27
N ASP A 234 1.47 -11.18 3.02
CA ASP A 234 2.82 -11.51 2.54
C ASP A 234 3.35 -12.86 3.04
N LEU A 235 2.46 -13.86 3.10
CA LEU A 235 2.79 -15.26 3.41
C LEU A 235 2.49 -16.17 2.20
N PRO A 236 3.43 -17.06 1.83
CA PRO A 236 3.12 -18.21 1.00
C PRO A 236 2.00 -19.06 1.60
N PHE A 237 1.16 -19.61 0.73
CA PHE A 237 0.00 -20.40 1.16
C PHE A 237 0.37 -21.57 2.08
N GLU A 238 1.49 -22.22 1.82
CA GLU A 238 1.96 -23.35 2.63
C GLU A 238 2.17 -22.94 4.10
N LEU A 239 2.67 -21.74 4.32
CA LEU A 239 2.84 -21.19 5.67
C LEU A 239 1.50 -20.80 6.31
N VAL A 240 0.57 -20.28 5.53
CA VAL A 240 -0.79 -19.99 6.01
C VAL A 240 -1.48 -21.28 6.45
N LYS A 241 -1.45 -22.32 5.59
CA LYS A 241 -2.00 -23.63 5.91
C LYS A 241 -1.32 -24.26 7.13
N TYR A 242 -0.02 -24.10 7.27
CA TYR A 242 0.71 -24.58 8.44
C TYR A 242 0.22 -23.90 9.72
N LEU A 243 0.03 -22.56 9.69
CA LEU A 243 -0.47 -21.81 10.84
C LEU A 243 -1.92 -22.18 11.20
N GLU A 244 -2.79 -22.45 10.21
CA GLU A 244 -4.17 -22.90 10.44
C GLU A 244 -4.26 -24.21 11.23
N HIS A 245 -3.26 -25.08 11.11
CA HIS A 245 -3.20 -26.37 11.82
C HIS A 245 -2.32 -26.31 13.08
N HIS A 246 -1.75 -25.14 13.40
CA HIS A 246 -0.87 -25.00 14.56
C HIS A 246 -1.65 -24.51 15.78
N GLY A 247 -1.64 -25.29 16.86
CA GLY A 247 -2.26 -24.89 18.12
C GLY A 247 -1.67 -23.58 18.67
N GLY A 248 -2.52 -22.72 19.24
CA GLY A 248 -2.11 -21.44 19.80
C GLY A 248 -2.00 -20.28 18.80
N ILE A 249 -2.32 -20.51 17.53
CA ILE A 249 -2.41 -19.47 16.49
C ILE A 249 -3.85 -19.42 15.95
N ARG A 250 -4.34 -18.20 15.74
CA ARG A 250 -5.59 -17.90 15.05
C ARG A 250 -5.29 -17.33 13.67
N VAL A 251 -5.85 -17.90 12.62
CA VAL A 251 -5.75 -17.39 11.26
C VAL A 251 -7.12 -16.90 10.80
N GLN A 252 -7.17 -15.73 10.20
CA GLN A 252 -8.35 -15.17 9.55
C GLN A 252 -8.03 -14.90 8.09
N ARG A 253 -8.99 -15.12 7.20
CA ARG A 253 -8.91 -14.77 5.77
C ARG A 253 -10.06 -13.86 5.40
N ASN A 254 -9.79 -12.86 4.60
CA ASN A 254 -10.81 -11.97 4.04
C ASN A 254 -10.53 -11.70 2.56
N LYS A 255 -11.60 -11.52 1.78
CA LYS A 255 -11.45 -11.10 0.38
C LYS A 255 -10.74 -9.75 0.34
N GLY A 256 -9.70 -9.65 -0.47
CA GLY A 256 -8.94 -8.43 -0.65
C GLY A 256 -9.15 -7.82 -2.03
N THR A 257 -8.77 -6.55 -2.16
CA THR A 257 -8.81 -5.78 -3.39
C THR A 257 -7.41 -5.46 -3.92
N ASN A 258 -6.37 -6.04 -3.33
CA ASN A 258 -4.98 -5.83 -3.78
C ASN A 258 -4.82 -6.38 -5.20
N PHE A 259 -4.65 -5.48 -6.16
CA PHE A 259 -4.58 -5.80 -7.58
C PHE A 259 -3.14 -6.00 -8.03
N THR A 260 -2.75 -7.24 -8.34
CA THR A 260 -1.43 -7.58 -8.88
C THR A 260 -1.45 -7.64 -10.40
N TYR A 261 -0.40 -7.10 -11.02
CA TYR A 261 -0.28 -6.94 -12.48
C TYR A 261 1.16 -7.04 -12.96
N LEU A 262 1.33 -7.31 -14.28
CA LEU A 262 2.57 -7.02 -15.00
C LEU A 262 2.43 -5.64 -15.66
N GLY A 263 3.40 -4.77 -15.40
CA GLY A 263 3.51 -3.46 -16.04
C GLY A 263 4.63 -3.42 -17.04
N PHE A 264 4.50 -2.60 -18.09
CA PHE A 264 5.40 -2.52 -19.21
C PHE A 264 5.89 -1.09 -19.44
N ASN A 265 7.12 -0.94 -19.89
CA ASN A 265 7.60 0.30 -20.50
C ASN A 265 7.13 0.34 -21.96
N LEU A 266 6.11 1.14 -22.25
CA LEU A 266 5.50 1.17 -23.58
C LEU A 266 6.39 1.85 -24.65
N HIS A 267 7.50 2.46 -24.25
CA HIS A 267 8.53 2.97 -25.17
C HIS A 267 9.61 1.94 -25.49
N ASP A 268 9.58 0.77 -24.86
CA ASP A 268 10.51 -0.31 -25.17
C ASP A 268 10.15 -0.99 -26.50
N PRO A 269 11.13 -1.30 -27.36
CA PRO A 269 10.87 -1.85 -28.71
C PRO A 269 10.22 -3.24 -28.68
N VAL A 270 10.38 -4.03 -27.62
CA VAL A 270 9.81 -5.37 -27.48
C VAL A 270 8.45 -5.30 -26.81
N VAL A 271 8.41 -4.94 -25.51
CA VAL A 271 7.16 -4.94 -24.73
C VAL A 271 6.24 -3.76 -25.04
N GLY A 272 6.72 -2.72 -25.73
CA GLY A 272 5.89 -1.65 -26.29
C GLY A 272 4.98 -2.12 -27.42
N THR A 273 5.28 -3.28 -28.04
CA THR A 273 4.46 -3.87 -29.10
C THR A 273 3.22 -4.54 -28.51
N LEU A 274 2.03 -4.15 -28.95
CA LEU A 274 0.75 -4.69 -28.39
C LEU A 274 0.62 -6.20 -28.60
N ALA A 275 1.05 -6.73 -29.75
CA ALA A 275 1.03 -8.18 -30.01
C ALA A 275 1.87 -8.96 -28.99
N VAL A 276 3.03 -8.42 -28.56
CA VAL A 276 3.89 -9.00 -27.53
C VAL A 276 3.16 -9.01 -26.17
N ARG A 277 2.52 -7.90 -25.77
CA ARG A 277 1.77 -7.85 -24.51
C ARG A 277 0.55 -8.79 -24.51
N ARG A 278 -0.15 -8.91 -25.65
CA ARG A 278 -1.22 -9.90 -25.83
C ARG A 278 -0.71 -11.34 -25.79
N ALA A 279 0.48 -11.60 -26.35
CA ALA A 279 1.13 -12.90 -26.26
C ALA A 279 1.44 -13.25 -24.78
N ILE A 280 1.98 -12.30 -24.00
CA ILE A 280 2.19 -12.47 -22.55
C ILE A 280 0.88 -12.79 -21.86
N ALA A 281 -0.21 -12.05 -22.14
CA ALA A 281 -1.51 -12.27 -21.51
C ALA A 281 -2.09 -13.68 -21.79
N HIS A 282 -1.94 -14.19 -23.01
CA HIS A 282 -2.38 -15.54 -23.40
C HIS A 282 -1.42 -16.65 -22.93
N ALA A 283 -0.14 -16.37 -22.71
CA ALA A 283 0.83 -17.33 -22.22
C ALA A 283 0.64 -17.71 -20.73
N LEU A 284 -0.05 -16.87 -19.96
CA LEU A 284 -0.14 -17.02 -18.51
C LEU A 284 -1.39 -17.81 -18.08
N ASN A 285 -1.19 -18.97 -17.48
CA ASN A 285 -2.25 -19.73 -16.83
C ASN A 285 -2.55 -19.18 -15.43
N ARG A 286 -3.22 -18.01 -15.39
CA ARG A 286 -3.56 -17.30 -14.15
C ARG A 286 -4.43 -18.14 -13.23
N ALA A 287 -5.36 -18.92 -13.80
CA ALA A 287 -6.24 -19.81 -13.01
C ALA A 287 -5.44 -20.90 -12.29
N ALA A 288 -4.43 -21.49 -12.94
CA ALA A 288 -3.55 -22.46 -12.30
C ALA A 288 -2.71 -21.81 -11.19
N ILE A 289 -2.19 -20.59 -11.41
CA ILE A 289 -1.43 -19.87 -10.39
C ILE A 289 -2.31 -19.57 -9.17
N THR A 290 -3.52 -19.01 -9.36
CA THR A 290 -4.43 -18.71 -8.24
C THR A 290 -4.86 -19.99 -7.51
N LYS A 291 -5.07 -21.09 -8.21
CA LYS A 291 -5.45 -22.38 -7.63
C LYS A 291 -4.30 -23.04 -6.85
N PHE A 292 -3.10 -23.12 -7.42
CA PHE A 292 -2.04 -23.98 -6.87
C PHE A 292 -0.98 -23.21 -6.08
N VAL A 293 -0.73 -21.93 -6.40
CA VAL A 293 0.25 -21.12 -5.67
C VAL A 293 -0.41 -20.34 -4.54
N PHE A 294 -1.61 -19.82 -4.76
CA PHE A 294 -2.40 -19.12 -3.74
C PHE A 294 -3.42 -20.04 -3.04
N ALA A 295 -3.60 -21.27 -3.50
CA ALA A 295 -4.60 -22.24 -3.03
C ALA A 295 -5.99 -21.63 -2.83
N GLY A 296 -6.41 -20.82 -3.79
CA GLY A 296 -7.71 -20.16 -3.78
C GLY A 296 -7.76 -18.85 -2.97
N SER A 297 -6.65 -18.41 -2.36
CA SER A 297 -6.57 -17.11 -1.68
C SER A 297 -6.21 -15.94 -2.64
N ALA A 298 -6.58 -16.11 -3.90
CA ALA A 298 -6.51 -15.05 -4.91
C ALA A 298 -7.56 -15.36 -5.99
N ARG A 299 -8.04 -14.31 -6.65
CA ARG A 299 -9.04 -14.38 -7.73
C ARG A 299 -8.46 -13.73 -8.98
N THR A 300 -8.64 -14.34 -10.14
CA THR A 300 -8.18 -13.76 -11.41
C THR A 300 -8.76 -12.34 -11.59
N ALA A 301 -7.91 -11.40 -11.97
CA ALA A 301 -8.28 -10.02 -12.24
C ALA A 301 -8.35 -9.75 -13.74
N ASN A 302 -9.26 -8.87 -14.15
CA ASN A 302 -9.38 -8.38 -15.53
C ASN A 302 -9.20 -6.86 -15.62
N ALA A 303 -9.30 -6.14 -14.51
CA ALA A 303 -9.10 -4.70 -14.41
C ALA A 303 -8.52 -4.33 -13.04
N ILE A 304 -8.13 -3.08 -12.89
CA ILE A 304 -7.62 -2.54 -11.64
C ILE A 304 -8.73 -2.43 -10.57
N LEU A 305 -9.95 -2.05 -10.98
CA LEU A 305 -11.13 -2.05 -10.11
C LEU A 305 -11.79 -3.44 -10.14
N PRO A 306 -12.10 -4.03 -8.98
CA PRO A 306 -12.77 -5.32 -8.95
C PRO A 306 -14.22 -5.20 -9.47
N PRO A 307 -14.82 -6.30 -9.98
CA PRO A 307 -16.21 -6.28 -10.46
C PRO A 307 -17.24 -5.86 -9.40
N SER A 308 -16.92 -5.99 -8.11
CA SER A 308 -17.77 -5.54 -6.99
C SER A 308 -17.72 -4.03 -6.74
N HIS A 309 -16.72 -3.33 -7.31
CA HIS A 309 -16.64 -1.88 -7.20
C HIS A 309 -17.75 -1.22 -8.05
N TRP A 310 -18.33 -0.12 -7.59
CA TRP A 310 -19.44 0.55 -8.31
C TRP A 310 -19.07 0.99 -9.74
N ALA A 311 -17.81 1.38 -9.96
CA ALA A 311 -17.25 1.69 -11.28
C ALA A 311 -16.58 0.48 -11.95
N GLY A 312 -16.56 -0.71 -11.32
CA GLY A 312 -16.01 -1.93 -11.90
C GLY A 312 -16.86 -2.45 -13.06
N ASP A 313 -16.23 -3.14 -14.01
CA ASP A 313 -16.94 -3.76 -15.14
C ASP A 313 -16.99 -5.29 -14.99
N PRO A 314 -18.15 -5.85 -14.57
CA PRO A 314 -18.31 -7.31 -14.49
C PRO A 314 -18.37 -8.00 -15.86
N GLY A 315 -18.53 -7.24 -16.95
CA GLY A 315 -18.59 -7.75 -18.33
C GLY A 315 -17.23 -7.98 -18.99
N LEU A 316 -16.14 -7.58 -18.36
CA LEU A 316 -14.79 -7.75 -18.91
C LEU A 316 -14.43 -9.24 -19.02
N LYS A 317 -14.11 -9.66 -20.24
CA LYS A 317 -13.65 -11.03 -20.50
C LYS A 317 -12.15 -11.14 -20.27
N PRO A 318 -11.70 -12.16 -19.48
CA PRO A 318 -10.29 -12.39 -19.28
C PRO A 318 -9.59 -12.82 -20.59
N TYR A 319 -8.29 -12.60 -20.67
CA TYR A 319 -7.47 -13.29 -21.63
C TYR A 319 -7.37 -14.77 -21.24
N ASP A 320 -7.84 -15.66 -22.10
CA ASP A 320 -7.74 -17.10 -21.86
C ASP A 320 -6.29 -17.56 -21.98
N TYR A 321 -5.94 -18.62 -21.21
CA TYR A 321 -4.67 -19.28 -21.38
C TYR A 321 -4.68 -20.04 -22.71
N ASP A 322 -3.92 -19.53 -23.67
CA ASP A 322 -3.82 -20.06 -25.03
C ASP A 322 -2.36 -19.91 -25.54
N PRO A 323 -1.51 -20.92 -25.24
CA PRO A 323 -0.10 -20.88 -25.67
C PRO A 323 0.11 -20.85 -27.18
N ASP A 324 -0.82 -21.44 -27.95
CA ASP A 324 -0.72 -21.46 -29.42
C ASP A 324 -0.98 -20.07 -29.98
N LYS A 325 -1.99 -19.40 -29.48
CA LYS A 325 -2.28 -18.01 -29.80
C LYS A 325 -1.14 -17.07 -29.38
N ALA A 326 -0.53 -17.33 -28.22
CA ALA A 326 0.63 -16.58 -27.76
C ALA A 326 1.80 -16.70 -28.75
N ARG A 327 2.12 -17.90 -29.22
CA ARG A 327 3.15 -18.15 -30.24
C ARG A 327 2.83 -17.44 -31.57
N ALA A 328 1.57 -17.53 -32.02
CA ALA A 328 1.14 -16.87 -33.24
C ALA A 328 1.28 -15.34 -33.16
N LEU A 329 0.96 -14.74 -32.00
CA LEU A 329 1.13 -13.31 -31.78
C LEU A 329 2.60 -12.89 -31.76
N LEU A 330 3.50 -13.70 -31.16
CA LEU A 330 4.94 -13.44 -31.20
C LEU A 330 5.48 -13.50 -32.63
N ALA A 331 5.10 -14.54 -33.40
CA ALA A 331 5.48 -14.66 -34.78
C ALA A 331 5.02 -13.45 -35.64
N SER A 332 3.77 -12.97 -35.38
CA SER A 332 3.25 -11.77 -36.05
C SER A 332 4.03 -10.49 -35.72
N ALA A 333 4.70 -10.48 -34.56
CA ALA A 333 5.55 -9.38 -34.08
C ALA A 333 7.02 -9.54 -34.54
N GLY A 334 7.36 -10.58 -35.32
CA GLY A 334 8.69 -10.81 -35.83
C GLY A 334 9.62 -11.62 -34.91
N PHE A 335 9.09 -12.29 -33.91
CA PHE A 335 9.86 -13.13 -32.99
C PHE A 335 9.64 -14.62 -33.29
N ASP A 336 10.72 -15.41 -33.27
CA ASP A 336 10.74 -16.85 -33.51
C ASP A 336 11.80 -17.53 -32.62
N ALA A 337 12.02 -18.83 -32.84
CA ALA A 337 12.99 -19.60 -32.07
C ALA A 337 14.46 -19.15 -32.30
N ALA A 338 14.78 -18.57 -33.45
CA ALA A 338 16.13 -18.04 -33.76
C ALA A 338 16.30 -16.62 -33.20
N HIS A 339 15.19 -15.88 -33.06
CA HIS A 339 15.15 -14.50 -32.59
C HIS A 339 14.05 -14.36 -31.52
N PRO A 340 14.27 -14.91 -30.29
CA PRO A 340 13.26 -14.87 -29.24
C PRO A 340 13.03 -13.44 -28.71
N ALA A 341 11.82 -13.18 -28.24
CA ALA A 341 11.49 -11.92 -27.56
C ALA A 341 12.20 -11.87 -26.18
N ARG A 342 13.30 -11.13 -26.11
CA ARG A 342 14.09 -10.97 -24.89
C ARG A 342 13.51 -9.90 -23.98
N ILE A 343 13.23 -10.25 -22.72
CA ILE A 343 12.61 -9.37 -21.73
C ILE A 343 13.34 -9.45 -20.40
N THR A 344 13.78 -8.30 -19.88
CA THR A 344 14.16 -8.18 -18.47
C THR A 344 12.92 -8.01 -17.63
N TYR A 345 12.70 -8.93 -16.68
CA TYR A 345 11.59 -8.90 -15.74
C TYR A 345 12.10 -8.52 -14.34
N LYS A 346 11.73 -7.32 -13.88
CA LYS A 346 12.10 -6.82 -12.54
C LYS A 346 11.05 -7.17 -11.49
N THR A 347 11.55 -7.62 -10.34
CA THR A 347 10.72 -7.91 -9.15
C THR A 347 11.47 -7.57 -7.87
N SER A 348 10.78 -7.54 -6.72
CA SER A 348 11.46 -7.42 -5.42
C SER A 348 12.17 -8.71 -5.05
N SER A 349 13.13 -8.63 -4.11
CA SER A 349 13.85 -9.79 -3.58
C SER A 349 13.05 -10.63 -2.57
N ASP A 350 11.76 -10.33 -2.39
CA ASP A 350 10.86 -11.18 -1.60
C ASP A 350 10.79 -12.58 -2.19
N PRO A 351 11.04 -13.65 -1.41
CA PRO A 351 11.11 -15.02 -1.93
C PRO A 351 9.82 -15.48 -2.62
N PHE A 352 8.65 -15.02 -2.15
CA PHE A 352 7.38 -15.38 -2.76
C PHE A 352 7.18 -14.66 -4.11
N ARG A 353 7.59 -13.38 -4.20
CA ARG A 353 7.53 -12.62 -5.47
C ARG A 353 8.53 -13.16 -6.49
N VAL A 354 9.73 -13.59 -6.06
CA VAL A 354 10.71 -14.28 -6.91
C VAL A 354 10.15 -15.62 -7.41
N ARG A 355 9.51 -16.42 -6.54
CA ARG A 355 8.84 -17.68 -6.95
C ARG A 355 7.77 -17.43 -8.01
N LEU A 356 6.92 -16.42 -7.82
CA LEU A 356 5.90 -16.04 -8.82
C LEU A 356 6.54 -15.61 -10.14
N ALA A 357 7.60 -14.82 -10.09
CA ALA A 357 8.35 -14.41 -11.27
C ALA A 357 8.93 -15.60 -12.03
N THR A 358 9.49 -16.60 -11.34
CA THR A 358 10.03 -17.83 -11.94
C THR A 358 8.91 -18.67 -12.60
N ILE A 359 7.72 -18.72 -12.00
CA ILE A 359 6.56 -19.41 -12.62
C ILE A 359 6.12 -18.69 -13.89
N ILE A 360 6.04 -17.36 -13.85
CA ILE A 360 5.70 -16.53 -15.01
C ILE A 360 6.74 -16.70 -16.10
N GLN A 361 8.04 -16.60 -15.77
CA GLN A 361 9.15 -16.87 -16.69
C GLN A 361 8.98 -18.22 -17.39
N SER A 362 8.82 -19.31 -16.60
CA SER A 362 8.67 -20.65 -17.15
C SER A 362 7.47 -20.79 -18.11
N GLN A 363 6.39 -20.04 -17.92
CA GLN A 363 5.24 -20.03 -18.83
C GLN A 363 5.52 -19.23 -20.10
N LEU A 364 6.22 -18.12 -19.98
CA LEU A 364 6.64 -17.28 -21.11
C LEU A 364 7.68 -17.98 -21.99
N ASP A 365 8.67 -18.64 -21.40
CA ASP A 365 9.72 -19.38 -22.13
C ASP A 365 9.11 -20.48 -23.02
N LYS A 366 8.03 -21.16 -22.56
CA LYS A 366 7.32 -22.20 -23.32
C LYS A 366 6.69 -21.72 -24.62
N VAL A 367 6.48 -20.43 -24.77
CA VAL A 367 5.86 -19.84 -25.97
C VAL A 367 6.84 -19.04 -26.82
N GLY A 368 8.13 -18.96 -26.44
CA GLY A 368 9.19 -18.36 -27.25
C GLY A 368 9.71 -17.02 -26.73
N PHE A 369 9.43 -16.65 -25.47
CA PHE A 369 10.16 -15.57 -24.80
C PHE A 369 11.51 -16.06 -24.27
N ASP A 370 12.44 -15.13 -24.07
CA ASP A 370 13.69 -15.30 -23.32
C ASP A 370 13.66 -14.26 -22.18
N VAL A 371 13.29 -14.73 -20.97
CA VAL A 371 13.02 -13.85 -19.83
C VAL A 371 14.16 -13.87 -18.84
N ASP A 372 14.78 -12.72 -18.57
CA ASP A 372 15.81 -12.52 -17.57
C ASP A 372 15.22 -11.88 -16.29
N ILE A 373 15.11 -12.63 -15.20
CA ILE A 373 14.60 -12.14 -13.93
C ILE A 373 15.68 -11.35 -13.20
N ARG A 374 15.38 -10.12 -12.81
CA ARG A 374 16.20 -9.26 -11.97
C ARG A 374 15.46 -8.92 -10.69
N SER A 375 15.96 -9.43 -9.56
CA SER A 375 15.41 -9.16 -8.24
C SER A 375 16.28 -8.20 -7.45
N TYR A 376 15.66 -7.23 -6.78
CA TYR A 376 16.34 -6.18 -6.01
C TYR A 376 15.64 -5.99 -4.66
N ASP A 377 16.36 -5.41 -3.70
CA ASP A 377 15.72 -4.88 -2.49
C ASP A 377 14.60 -3.89 -2.86
N TRP A 378 13.66 -3.68 -1.93
CA TRP A 378 12.47 -2.87 -2.22
C TRP A 378 12.80 -1.44 -2.66
N GLY A 379 13.75 -0.78 -1.99
CA GLY A 379 14.13 0.60 -2.29
C GLY A 379 14.67 0.77 -3.71
N THR A 380 15.61 -0.10 -4.10
CA THR A 380 16.21 -0.15 -5.43
C THR A 380 15.16 -0.51 -6.49
N PHE A 381 14.40 -1.58 -6.25
CA PHE A 381 13.34 -2.03 -7.18
C PHE A 381 12.33 -0.92 -7.44
N TYR A 382 11.73 -0.36 -6.38
CA TYR A 382 10.70 0.66 -6.52
C TYR A 382 11.24 1.98 -7.08
N GLY A 383 12.50 2.32 -6.75
CA GLY A 383 13.21 3.44 -7.34
C GLY A 383 13.38 3.31 -8.87
N ASP A 384 13.73 2.11 -9.36
CA ASP A 384 13.83 1.81 -10.78
C ASP A 384 12.48 1.94 -11.49
N ILE A 385 11.41 1.42 -10.86
CA ILE A 385 10.06 1.51 -11.43
C ILE A 385 9.61 2.98 -11.54
N LYS A 386 9.80 3.79 -10.49
CA LYS A 386 9.46 5.22 -10.52
C LYS A 386 10.24 6.00 -11.57
N SER A 387 11.50 5.64 -11.81
CA SER A 387 12.36 6.32 -12.80
C SER A 387 12.24 5.79 -14.23
N GLY A 388 11.40 4.75 -14.47
CA GLY A 388 11.18 4.17 -15.79
C GLY A 388 12.32 3.23 -16.28
N ARG A 389 13.20 2.80 -15.38
CA ARG A 389 14.33 1.90 -15.69
C ARG A 389 13.91 0.43 -15.65
N PHE A 390 13.01 0.03 -16.54
CA PHE A 390 12.51 -1.35 -16.66
C PHE A 390 11.98 -1.62 -18.08
N GLN A 391 11.88 -2.89 -18.46
CA GLN A 391 11.06 -3.36 -19.59
C GLN A 391 9.71 -3.90 -19.06
N MET A 392 9.76 -4.93 -18.22
CA MET A 392 8.59 -5.53 -17.54
C MET A 392 8.83 -5.60 -16.04
N TYR A 393 7.78 -5.44 -15.24
CA TYR A 393 7.82 -5.60 -13.79
C TYR A 393 6.49 -6.14 -13.26
N SER A 394 6.49 -6.70 -12.06
CA SER A 394 5.25 -6.97 -11.31
C SER A 394 5.17 -6.13 -10.05
N LEU A 395 3.99 -5.58 -9.81
CA LEU A 395 3.62 -4.86 -8.59
C LEU A 395 2.16 -5.15 -8.23
N SER A 396 1.80 -4.73 -7.03
CA SER A 396 0.40 -4.73 -6.60
C SER A 396 -0.03 -3.31 -6.24
N TRP A 397 -1.21 -2.91 -6.69
CA TRP A 397 -1.92 -1.78 -6.14
C TRP A 397 -2.66 -2.22 -4.88
N VAL A 398 -2.55 -1.44 -3.81
CA VAL A 398 -3.16 -1.71 -2.51
C VAL A 398 -4.01 -0.53 -2.09
N GLY A 399 -5.09 -0.78 -1.35
CA GLY A 399 -5.91 0.29 -0.78
C GLY A 399 -6.68 1.12 -1.82
N ILE A 400 -6.94 0.58 -3.01
CA ILE A 400 -7.75 1.28 -4.02
C ILE A 400 -9.19 1.40 -3.51
N LYS A 401 -9.69 2.64 -3.47
CA LYS A 401 -11.03 2.96 -3.00
C LYS A 401 -11.87 3.71 -4.03
N THR A 402 -11.23 4.48 -4.91
CA THR A 402 -11.90 5.33 -5.88
C THR A 402 -11.39 5.07 -7.29
N PRO A 403 -12.18 5.40 -8.33
CA PRO A 403 -11.74 5.32 -9.72
C PRO A 403 -10.61 6.27 -10.07
N ASP A 404 -10.24 7.23 -9.22
CA ASP A 404 -9.08 8.12 -9.41
C ASP A 404 -7.78 7.38 -9.66
N ILE A 405 -7.71 6.11 -9.25
CA ILE A 405 -6.58 5.26 -9.60
C ILE A 405 -6.38 5.16 -11.12
N LEU A 406 -7.45 5.25 -11.92
CA LEU A 406 -7.38 5.22 -13.38
C LEU A 406 -6.67 6.48 -13.91
N ARG A 407 -6.99 7.67 -13.36
CA ARG A 407 -6.26 8.92 -13.66
C ARG A 407 -4.81 8.80 -13.20
N THR A 408 -4.59 8.39 -11.99
CA THR A 408 -3.24 8.28 -11.40
C THR A 408 -2.33 7.35 -12.18
N ALA A 409 -2.84 6.20 -12.64
CA ALA A 409 -2.04 5.14 -13.26
C ALA A 409 -1.98 5.20 -14.79
N PHE A 410 -2.97 5.82 -15.47
CA PHE A 410 -3.12 5.70 -16.93
C PHE A 410 -3.37 7.01 -17.68
N TYR A 411 -3.67 8.11 -16.99
CA TYR A 411 -3.82 9.40 -17.67
C TYR A 411 -2.48 9.84 -18.26
N SER A 412 -2.47 10.32 -19.50
CA SER A 412 -1.25 10.53 -20.28
C SER A 412 -0.21 11.44 -19.61
N THR A 413 -0.64 12.45 -18.84
CA THR A 413 0.26 13.36 -18.12
C THR A 413 0.61 12.93 -16.70
N SER A 414 -0.02 11.87 -16.17
CA SER A 414 0.24 11.35 -14.82
C SER A 414 1.55 10.54 -14.74
N VAL A 415 2.58 10.96 -15.45
CA VAL A 415 3.91 10.34 -15.43
C VAL A 415 4.64 10.76 -14.14
N PRO A 416 5.39 9.84 -13.47
CA PRO A 416 6.20 10.21 -12.31
C PRO A 416 7.11 11.44 -12.55
N PRO A 417 7.25 12.39 -11.60
CA PRO A 417 6.75 12.33 -10.22
C PRO A 417 5.29 12.76 -10.04
N ASN A 418 4.61 13.27 -11.07
CA ASN A 418 3.27 13.88 -10.98
C ASN A 418 2.12 12.85 -10.90
N GLY A 419 2.41 11.56 -10.99
CA GLY A 419 1.45 10.45 -10.93
C GLY A 419 2.17 9.11 -10.98
N ALA A 420 1.47 8.07 -11.43
CA ALA A 420 1.99 6.72 -11.44
C ALA A 420 1.77 5.98 -12.78
N ASN A 421 1.61 6.72 -13.88
CA ASN A 421 1.68 6.19 -15.24
C ASN A 421 3.15 5.82 -15.57
N ARG A 422 3.65 4.80 -14.90
CA ARG A 422 5.06 4.37 -14.96
C ARG A 422 5.44 3.82 -16.32
N GLY A 423 4.47 3.19 -17.01
CA GLY A 423 4.61 2.64 -18.34
C GLY A 423 4.56 3.68 -19.47
N ARG A 424 4.25 4.94 -19.15
CA ARG A 424 4.10 6.04 -20.12
C ARG A 424 3.01 5.78 -21.15
N PHE A 425 1.90 5.20 -20.71
CA PHE A 425 0.72 4.98 -21.54
C PHE A 425 0.15 6.32 -22.02
N GLN A 426 -0.25 6.37 -23.28
CA GLN A 426 -0.87 7.55 -23.90
C GLN A 426 -2.07 7.11 -24.72
N ASN A 427 -3.23 7.66 -24.41
CA ASN A 427 -4.46 7.41 -25.16
C ASN A 427 -5.46 8.56 -24.93
N ALA A 428 -5.64 9.41 -25.93
CA ALA A 428 -6.51 10.58 -25.87
C ALA A 428 -7.99 10.22 -25.59
N THR A 429 -8.45 9.01 -25.97
CA THR A 429 -9.81 8.56 -25.65
C THR A 429 -9.94 8.22 -24.19
N VAL A 430 -8.92 7.56 -23.58
CA VAL A 430 -8.88 7.29 -22.14
C VAL A 430 -8.84 8.59 -21.36
N ASP A 431 -7.98 9.54 -21.75
CA ASP A 431 -7.91 10.85 -21.09
C ASP A 431 -9.24 11.57 -21.11
N ARG A 432 -9.89 11.65 -22.28
CA ARG A 432 -11.19 12.29 -22.44
C ARG A 432 -12.29 11.60 -21.64
N LEU A 433 -12.31 10.26 -21.58
CA LEU A 433 -13.30 9.52 -20.78
C LEU A 433 -13.09 9.73 -19.28
N ILE A 434 -11.85 9.77 -18.82
CA ILE A 434 -11.54 10.10 -17.42
C ILE A 434 -11.97 11.53 -17.09
N ASP A 435 -11.68 12.51 -17.98
CA ASP A 435 -12.13 13.90 -17.80
C ASP A 435 -13.66 14.02 -17.78
N ALA A 436 -14.36 13.28 -18.64
CA ALA A 436 -15.81 13.24 -18.67
C ALA A 436 -16.40 12.62 -17.39
N ALA A 437 -15.86 11.48 -16.96
CA ALA A 437 -16.28 10.82 -15.73
C ALA A 437 -16.07 11.72 -14.51
N ASP A 438 -14.90 12.34 -14.37
CA ASP A 438 -14.58 13.22 -13.24
C ASP A 438 -15.46 14.50 -13.21
N SER A 439 -16.05 14.89 -14.33
CA SER A 439 -16.83 16.14 -14.44
C SER A 439 -18.35 15.95 -14.49
N THR A 440 -18.86 14.73 -14.54
CA THR A 440 -20.31 14.48 -14.59
C THR A 440 -20.93 14.35 -13.20
N ALA A 441 -22.13 14.92 -13.00
CA ALA A 441 -22.91 14.72 -11.78
C ALA A 441 -23.81 13.46 -11.84
N ASP A 442 -23.90 12.79 -13.00
CA ASP A 442 -24.68 11.55 -13.16
C ASP A 442 -23.81 10.33 -12.88
N ALA A 443 -23.97 9.70 -11.71
CA ALA A 443 -23.23 8.52 -11.29
C ALA A 443 -23.34 7.31 -12.27
N ARG A 444 -24.39 7.23 -13.10
CA ARG A 444 -24.49 6.17 -14.11
C ARG A 444 -23.59 6.46 -15.30
N VAL A 445 -23.54 7.71 -15.75
CA VAL A 445 -22.66 8.16 -16.83
C VAL A 445 -21.21 8.01 -16.38
N GLU A 446 -20.91 8.50 -15.19
CA GLU A 446 -19.61 8.35 -14.55
C GLU A 446 -19.13 6.89 -14.52
N ALA A 447 -19.95 5.98 -13.98
CA ALA A 447 -19.64 4.55 -13.93
C ALA A 447 -19.48 3.95 -15.35
N ALA A 448 -20.26 4.39 -16.34
CA ALA A 448 -20.17 3.91 -17.71
C ALA A 448 -18.85 4.34 -18.36
N ASP A 449 -18.42 5.59 -18.17
CA ASP A 449 -17.17 6.11 -18.70
C ASP A 449 -15.95 5.39 -18.08
N TYR A 450 -15.93 5.18 -16.76
CA TYR A 450 -14.86 4.40 -16.13
C TYR A 450 -14.85 2.92 -16.55
N ARG A 451 -16.00 2.31 -16.86
CA ARG A 451 -16.05 0.95 -17.42
C ARG A 451 -15.49 0.91 -18.83
N GLU A 452 -15.79 1.92 -19.65
CA GLU A 452 -15.22 2.02 -21.00
C GLU A 452 -13.69 2.23 -20.94
N VAL A 453 -13.20 3.07 -20.03
CA VAL A 453 -11.74 3.17 -19.75
C VAL A 453 -11.16 1.79 -19.47
N GLN A 454 -11.75 1.00 -18.58
CA GLN A 454 -11.24 -0.33 -18.24
C GLN A 454 -11.26 -1.30 -19.43
N ARG A 455 -12.24 -1.20 -20.35
CA ARG A 455 -12.25 -1.99 -21.59
C ARG A 455 -11.10 -1.62 -22.51
N ILE A 456 -10.86 -0.33 -22.71
CA ILE A 456 -9.73 0.14 -23.52
C ILE A 456 -8.40 -0.30 -22.90
N LEU A 457 -8.25 -0.19 -21.56
CA LEU A 457 -7.04 -0.62 -20.86
C LEU A 457 -6.82 -2.14 -20.99
N LEU A 458 -7.87 -2.95 -20.93
CA LEU A 458 -7.75 -4.40 -21.15
C LEU A 458 -7.41 -4.73 -22.59
N ASP A 459 -7.89 -3.96 -23.58
CA ASP A 459 -7.55 -4.15 -24.99
C ASP A 459 -6.10 -3.72 -25.30
N GLN A 460 -5.67 -2.57 -24.77
CA GLN A 460 -4.35 -1.98 -25.03
C GLN A 460 -3.24 -2.54 -24.13
N LEU A 461 -3.60 -3.19 -23.02
CA LEU A 461 -2.69 -3.85 -22.08
C LEU A 461 -1.48 -2.99 -21.65
N PRO A 462 -1.65 -1.76 -21.14
CA PRO A 462 -0.56 -1.10 -20.45
C PRO A 462 -0.15 -1.90 -19.19
N TYR A 463 -1.10 -2.65 -18.63
CA TYR A 463 -0.91 -3.71 -17.65
C TYR A 463 -1.52 -5.01 -18.17
N VAL A 464 -0.88 -6.15 -17.87
CA VAL A 464 -1.55 -7.46 -17.89
C VAL A 464 -2.07 -7.70 -16.48
N PRO A 465 -3.41 -7.68 -16.26
CA PRO A 465 -4.02 -8.00 -14.99
C PRO A 465 -3.72 -9.45 -14.61
N LEU A 466 -3.30 -9.68 -13.37
CA LEU A 466 -3.02 -11.04 -12.89
C LEU A 466 -4.12 -11.54 -11.95
N TRP A 467 -4.19 -11.00 -10.74
CA TRP A 467 -5.17 -11.43 -9.71
C TRP A 467 -5.39 -10.35 -8.65
N TYR A 468 -6.48 -10.53 -7.90
CA TYR A 468 -6.70 -9.86 -6.62
C TYR A 468 -6.27 -10.80 -5.51
N GLU A 469 -5.37 -10.36 -4.62
CA GLU A 469 -4.90 -11.16 -3.48
C GLU A 469 -5.85 -10.96 -2.29
N ASP A 470 -6.24 -12.07 -1.65
CA ASP A 470 -7.00 -12.04 -0.41
C ASP A 470 -6.08 -11.69 0.76
N HIS A 471 -6.67 -11.13 1.81
CA HIS A 471 -5.95 -10.79 3.02
C HIS A 471 -5.90 -11.98 3.96
N VAL A 472 -4.76 -12.14 4.63
CA VAL A 472 -4.53 -13.13 5.67
C VAL A 472 -4.00 -12.42 6.90
N TYR A 473 -4.64 -12.63 8.04
CA TYR A 473 -4.16 -12.21 9.35
C TYR A 473 -3.87 -13.44 10.18
N ALA A 474 -2.73 -13.49 10.85
CA ALA A 474 -2.39 -14.52 11.80
C ALA A 474 -1.91 -13.91 13.10
N ALA A 475 -2.40 -14.40 14.22
CA ALA A 475 -2.05 -13.93 15.53
C ALA A 475 -2.02 -15.08 16.55
N ARG A 476 -1.29 -14.88 17.62
CA ARG A 476 -1.35 -15.75 18.80
C ARG A 476 -2.77 -15.78 19.36
N SER A 477 -3.18 -16.89 19.95
CA SER A 477 -4.55 -17.07 20.43
C SER A 477 -4.93 -16.13 21.58
N ASP A 478 -3.93 -15.58 22.30
CA ASP A 478 -4.11 -14.59 23.36
C ASP A 478 -4.26 -13.14 22.81
N ILE A 479 -4.24 -12.94 21.50
CA ILE A 479 -4.49 -11.65 20.86
C ILE A 479 -5.92 -11.62 20.31
N ALA A 480 -6.68 -10.59 20.68
CA ALA A 480 -8.07 -10.40 20.26
C ALA A 480 -8.34 -8.97 19.78
N GLY A 481 -9.55 -8.73 19.26
CA GLY A 481 -10.04 -7.40 18.87
C GLY A 481 -9.61 -6.93 17.49
N TYR A 482 -8.73 -7.65 16.75
CA TYR A 482 -8.36 -7.26 15.40
C TYR A 482 -9.45 -7.62 14.40
N THR A 483 -9.90 -6.62 13.65
CA THR A 483 -10.80 -6.78 12.51
C THR A 483 -10.06 -6.40 11.24
N MET A 484 -10.01 -7.30 10.28
CA MET A 484 -9.28 -7.10 9.02
C MET A 484 -10.13 -6.32 8.02
N ALA A 485 -9.65 -5.17 7.58
CA ALA A 485 -10.30 -4.34 6.57
C ALA A 485 -10.17 -4.96 5.17
N GLU A 486 -11.17 -4.75 4.29
CA GLU A 486 -11.17 -5.27 2.91
C GLU A 486 -10.06 -4.67 2.04
N ASP A 487 -9.66 -3.42 2.31
CA ASP A 487 -8.53 -2.75 1.66
C ASP A 487 -7.16 -3.12 2.26
N GLY A 488 -7.14 -3.98 3.30
CA GLY A 488 -5.95 -4.45 3.98
C GLY A 488 -5.28 -3.41 4.89
N ASN A 489 -5.97 -2.33 5.27
CA ASN A 489 -5.51 -1.36 6.23
C ASN A 489 -5.37 -1.97 7.64
N TYR A 490 -4.63 -1.26 8.52
CA TYR A 490 -4.36 -1.69 9.88
C TYR A 490 -5.31 -1.08 10.92
N ASP A 491 -6.46 -0.57 10.50
CA ASP A 491 -7.44 0.09 11.38
C ASP A 491 -7.92 -0.82 12.53
N GLY A 492 -7.93 -2.13 12.31
CA GLY A 492 -8.23 -3.13 13.35
C GLY A 492 -7.32 -3.05 14.58
N LEU A 493 -6.13 -2.44 14.48
CA LEU A 493 -5.24 -2.21 15.62
C LEU A 493 -5.85 -1.28 16.69
N ILE A 494 -6.86 -0.50 16.33
CA ILE A 494 -7.58 0.37 17.29
C ILE A 494 -8.18 -0.46 18.44
N ASN A 495 -8.63 -1.69 18.16
CA ASN A 495 -9.31 -2.55 19.13
C ASN A 495 -8.46 -3.74 19.60
N VAL A 496 -7.25 -3.91 19.04
CA VAL A 496 -6.41 -5.06 19.39
C VAL A 496 -5.95 -5.00 20.84
N HIS A 497 -6.00 -6.13 21.50
CA HIS A 497 -5.59 -6.26 22.89
C HIS A 497 -5.16 -7.70 23.20
N ARG A 498 -4.38 -7.85 24.26
CA ARG A 498 -4.06 -9.18 24.81
C ARG A 498 -5.18 -9.62 25.74
N VAL A 499 -5.70 -10.81 25.49
CA VAL A 499 -6.65 -11.45 26.42
C VAL A 499 -5.83 -12.04 27.57
N ASN A 500 -6.10 -11.60 28.80
CA ASN A 500 -5.53 -12.26 29.96
C ASN A 500 -6.03 -13.71 30.00
N SER A 501 -5.14 -14.67 29.86
CA SER A 501 -5.50 -16.06 30.16
C SER A 501 -6.01 -16.11 31.58
N PRO A 502 -7.18 -16.72 31.87
CA PRO A 502 -7.55 -17.00 33.24
C PRO A 502 -6.40 -17.84 33.83
N GLY A 503 -5.80 -17.33 34.91
CA GLY A 503 -4.63 -17.93 35.54
C GLY A 503 -4.87 -19.41 35.79
N HIS A 504 -3.93 -20.23 35.37
CA HIS A 504 -3.80 -21.62 35.80
C HIS A 504 -3.21 -21.67 37.20
#